data_88e558474477ef2e56ca8700b101ff55
#
_entry.id   88e558474477ef2e56ca8700b101ff55
#
_cell.length_a   1.000
_cell.length_b   1.000
_cell.length_c   1.000
_cell.angle_alpha   90.00
_cell.angle_beta   90.00
_cell.angle_gamma   90.00
#
_symmetry.space_group_name_H-M   'P 1'
#
loop_
_entity.id
_entity.type
_entity.pdbx_description
1 polymer ?
#
loop_
_entity_poly.entity_id
_entity_poly.type
_entity_poly.pdbx_seq_one_letter_code
_entity_poly.pdbx_strand_id
1 'polypeptide(L)'
;VDNEADGKRPWSWRMSKKLSGTGANGDILSHVISIAHYLTNSKISRVVGDISIIHNKRIDPKNSGKTKEVDNDDMVSALVHFENGVHGHIGASRVSWGKKCGLTWEVHGTEGTICYNQERLNEIKLFTRQQDSSTDGFRTILSGPDHPFYSSFLPNGGHGLGFMDVKICELQGLLNSIENDEPTWPSFTDGLAIEKVMESVDISAINKKWLSIKY
;
A
#
# COMPACT_ATOMS: atom_id res chain seq x y z
N VAL A 1 7.55 2.48 -6.16
CA VAL A 1 9.00 2.24 -6.06
C VAL A 1 9.64 2.26 -7.44
N ASP A 2 10.95 2.47 -7.51
CA ASP A 2 11.70 2.63 -8.77
C ASP A 2 12.64 1.46 -9.09
N ASN A 3 12.62 0.41 -8.30
CA ASN A 3 13.56 -0.70 -8.44
C ASN A 3 13.49 -1.45 -9.79
N GLU A 4 12.36 -1.41 -10.47
CA GLU A 4 12.15 -2.02 -11.79
C GLU A 4 11.99 -0.98 -12.92
N ALA A 5 12.18 0.31 -12.63
CA ALA A 5 12.00 1.38 -13.60
C ALA A 5 13.05 1.35 -14.73
N ASP A 6 14.27 0.87 -14.45
CA ASP A 6 15.29 0.70 -15.48
C ASP A 6 15.01 -0.57 -16.31
N GLY A 7 14.65 -0.39 -17.58
CA GLY A 7 14.42 -1.48 -18.53
C GLY A 7 15.64 -2.35 -18.82
N LYS A 8 16.85 -1.92 -18.44
CA LYS A 8 18.10 -2.69 -18.57
C LYS A 8 18.30 -3.71 -17.45
N ARG A 9 17.52 -3.65 -16.36
CA ARG A 9 17.59 -4.67 -15.30
C ARG A 9 17.31 -6.05 -15.86
N PRO A 10 18.08 -7.07 -15.42
CA PRO A 10 17.88 -8.43 -15.87
C PRO A 10 16.51 -8.98 -15.52
N TRP A 11 16.03 -9.89 -16.34
CA TRP A 11 14.82 -10.65 -16.07
C TRP A 11 14.95 -11.47 -14.77
N SER A 12 13.91 -11.47 -13.96
CA SER A 12 13.79 -12.29 -12.76
C SER A 12 12.46 -13.06 -12.76
N TRP A 13 12.30 -14.00 -11.84
CA TRP A 13 11.06 -14.79 -11.69
C TRP A 13 9.81 -13.90 -11.45
N ARG A 14 10.00 -12.73 -10.85
CA ARG A 14 8.93 -11.73 -10.64
C ARG A 14 8.34 -11.16 -11.92
N MET A 15 9.04 -11.34 -13.04
CA MET A 15 8.60 -10.88 -14.37
C MET A 15 7.68 -11.89 -15.07
N SER A 16 7.49 -13.09 -14.47
CA SER A 16 6.67 -14.15 -15.03
C SER A 16 5.41 -14.36 -14.19
N LYS A 17 4.24 -14.15 -14.78
CA LYS A 17 2.93 -14.41 -14.14
C LYS A 17 2.82 -15.87 -13.69
N LYS A 18 3.36 -16.81 -14.46
CA LYS A 18 3.39 -18.24 -14.10
C LYS A 18 4.16 -18.52 -12.81
N LEU A 19 5.21 -17.74 -12.51
CA LEU A 19 6.10 -17.99 -11.37
C LEU A 19 5.72 -17.16 -10.13
N SER A 20 5.20 -15.97 -10.33
CA SER A 20 4.89 -15.03 -9.23
C SER A 20 3.40 -14.76 -9.02
N GLY A 21 2.55 -15.21 -9.93
CA GLY A 21 1.09 -14.97 -9.88
C GLY A 21 0.72 -13.57 -10.37
N THR A 22 1.23 -12.53 -9.71
CA THR A 22 0.97 -11.13 -10.04
C THR A 22 2.27 -10.31 -9.97
N GLY A 23 2.25 -9.08 -10.47
CA GLY A 23 3.35 -8.12 -10.38
C GLY A 23 3.11 -7.07 -9.29
N ALA A 24 2.99 -5.79 -9.68
CA ALA A 24 2.73 -4.70 -8.77
C ALA A 24 1.38 -4.83 -8.04
N ASN A 25 0.39 -5.50 -8.67
CA ASN A 25 -0.91 -5.78 -8.06
C ASN A 25 -0.75 -6.60 -6.76
N GLY A 26 -0.04 -7.72 -6.79
CA GLY A 26 0.16 -8.55 -5.60
C GLY A 26 1.23 -8.02 -4.65
N ASP A 27 2.39 -7.63 -5.20
CA ASP A 27 3.57 -7.27 -4.39
C ASP A 27 3.40 -5.93 -3.65
N ILE A 28 2.71 -4.96 -4.26
CA ILE A 28 2.63 -3.59 -3.72
C ILE A 28 1.19 -3.18 -3.39
N LEU A 29 0.23 -3.44 -4.29
CA LEU A 29 -1.17 -3.02 -4.07
C LEU A 29 -1.80 -3.71 -2.87
N SER A 30 -1.37 -4.94 -2.53
CA SER A 30 -1.81 -5.65 -1.32
C SER A 30 -1.65 -4.80 -0.05
N HIS A 31 -0.52 -4.11 0.10
CA HIS A 31 -0.28 -3.20 1.21
C HIS A 31 -1.22 -1.98 1.19
N VAL A 32 -1.47 -1.42 0.01
CA VAL A 32 -2.39 -0.28 -0.15
C VAL A 32 -3.82 -0.68 0.21
N ILE A 33 -4.27 -1.87 -0.23
CA ILE A 33 -5.60 -2.41 0.10
C ILE A 33 -5.71 -2.64 1.61
N SER A 34 -4.70 -3.24 2.24
CA SER A 34 -4.66 -3.47 3.68
C SER A 34 -4.85 -2.17 4.46
N ILE A 35 -4.05 -1.15 4.13
CA ILE A 35 -4.15 0.18 4.77
C ILE A 35 -5.52 0.82 4.51
N ALA A 36 -6.04 0.72 3.28
CA ALA A 36 -7.35 1.27 2.94
C ALA A 36 -8.48 0.62 3.76
N HIS A 37 -8.47 -0.71 3.92
CA HIS A 37 -9.41 -1.43 4.80
C HIS A 37 -9.30 -0.96 6.25
N TYR A 38 -8.07 -0.79 6.75
CA TYR A 38 -7.82 -0.31 8.11
C TYR A 38 -8.33 1.11 8.33
N LEU A 39 -7.94 2.06 7.47
CA LEU A 39 -8.28 3.48 7.63
C LEU A 39 -9.78 3.76 7.48
N THR A 40 -10.48 2.99 6.64
CA THR A 40 -11.93 3.13 6.43
C THR A 40 -12.76 2.27 7.38
N ASN A 41 -12.12 1.36 8.12
CA ASN A 41 -12.77 0.30 8.91
C ASN A 41 -13.84 -0.44 8.08
N SER A 42 -13.56 -0.71 6.80
CA SER A 42 -14.51 -1.29 5.86
C SER A 42 -13.80 -2.02 4.74
N LYS A 43 -14.44 -3.05 4.18
CA LYS A 43 -13.92 -3.78 3.02
C LYS A 43 -14.32 -3.12 1.71
N ILE A 44 -13.49 -3.27 0.68
CA ILE A 44 -13.80 -2.82 -0.68
C ILE A 44 -14.86 -3.74 -1.27
N SER A 45 -16.02 -3.21 -1.60
CA SER A 45 -17.18 -3.97 -2.13
C SER A 45 -17.23 -4.03 -3.66
N ARG A 46 -16.63 -3.02 -4.35
CA ARG A 46 -16.61 -2.93 -5.81
C ARG A 46 -15.33 -2.29 -6.30
N VAL A 47 -14.89 -2.71 -7.49
CA VAL A 47 -13.65 -2.22 -8.10
C VAL A 47 -13.80 -2.13 -9.62
N VAL A 48 -13.16 -1.11 -10.21
CA VAL A 48 -12.77 -1.08 -11.62
C VAL A 48 -11.29 -0.77 -11.70
N GLY A 49 -10.54 -1.63 -12.37
CA GLY A 49 -9.08 -1.56 -12.45
C GLY A 49 -8.55 -1.51 -13.87
N ASP A 50 -7.31 -1.04 -13.94
CA ASP A 50 -6.46 -1.12 -15.14
C ASP A 50 -5.04 -1.51 -14.73
N ILE A 51 -4.40 -2.34 -15.57
CA ILE A 51 -3.04 -2.83 -15.35
C ILE A 51 -2.18 -2.60 -16.60
N SER A 52 -0.88 -2.38 -16.40
CA SER A 52 0.05 -2.11 -17.50
C SER A 52 1.38 -2.83 -17.30
N ILE A 53 1.92 -3.35 -18.40
CA ILE A 53 3.30 -3.84 -18.51
C ILE A 53 4.08 -2.76 -19.26
N ILE A 54 5.07 -2.16 -18.63
CA ILE A 54 5.86 -1.05 -19.20
C ILE A 54 7.06 -1.61 -19.97
N HIS A 55 7.71 -2.60 -19.40
CA HIS A 55 8.86 -3.27 -20.01
C HIS A 55 8.49 -4.71 -20.36
N ASN A 56 7.99 -4.94 -21.59
CA ASN A 56 7.55 -6.25 -22.07
C ASN A 56 8.69 -7.25 -22.36
N LYS A 57 9.94 -6.80 -22.32
CA LYS A 57 11.15 -7.64 -22.47
C LYS A 57 12.25 -7.15 -21.54
N ARG A 58 13.01 -8.10 -21.00
CA ARG A 58 14.20 -7.82 -20.19
C ARG A 58 15.34 -8.76 -20.56
N ILE A 59 16.58 -8.34 -20.29
CA ILE A 59 17.80 -9.12 -20.57
C ILE A 59 17.72 -10.47 -19.84
N ASP A 60 17.97 -11.57 -20.57
CA ASP A 60 18.07 -12.90 -19.96
C ASP A 60 19.39 -13.02 -19.17
N PRO A 61 19.35 -13.19 -17.84
CA PRO A 61 20.57 -13.30 -17.03
C PRO A 61 21.41 -14.54 -17.32
N LYS A 62 20.82 -15.55 -17.99
CA LYS A 62 21.50 -16.81 -18.33
C LYS A 62 22.08 -16.81 -19.75
N ASN A 63 21.64 -15.90 -20.63
CA ASN A 63 22.04 -15.85 -22.02
C ASN A 63 22.33 -14.41 -22.45
N SER A 64 23.59 -14.01 -22.37
CA SER A 64 24.01 -12.67 -22.78
C SER A 64 23.56 -12.34 -24.21
N GLY A 65 22.98 -11.15 -24.38
CA GLY A 65 22.47 -10.67 -25.67
C GLY A 65 21.06 -11.17 -26.04
N LYS A 66 20.43 -12.02 -25.22
CA LYS A 66 19.04 -12.44 -25.41
C LYS A 66 18.12 -11.74 -24.41
N THR A 67 16.85 -11.67 -24.76
CA THR A 67 15.79 -11.15 -23.88
C THR A 67 14.76 -12.23 -23.58
N LYS A 68 14.06 -12.07 -22.44
CA LYS A 68 12.87 -12.84 -22.06
C LYS A 68 11.66 -11.93 -22.01
N GLU A 69 10.51 -12.46 -22.36
CA GLU A 69 9.22 -11.80 -22.22
C GLU A 69 8.90 -11.55 -20.75
N VAL A 70 8.24 -10.42 -20.51
CA VAL A 70 7.62 -10.05 -19.24
C VAL A 70 6.11 -10.11 -19.45
N ASP A 71 5.43 -10.96 -18.71
CA ASP A 71 3.98 -11.17 -18.78
C ASP A 71 3.26 -10.78 -17.48
N ASN A 72 3.98 -10.05 -16.60
CA ASN A 72 3.48 -9.61 -15.30
C ASN A 72 3.42 -8.08 -15.20
N ASP A 73 2.45 -7.58 -14.46
CA ASP A 73 2.15 -6.16 -14.37
C ASP A 73 3.23 -5.33 -13.66
N ASP A 74 3.54 -4.16 -14.24
CA ASP A 74 4.44 -3.15 -13.66
C ASP A 74 3.67 -2.06 -12.91
N MET A 75 2.44 -1.79 -13.34
CA MET A 75 1.56 -0.77 -12.77
C MET A 75 0.13 -1.27 -12.68
N VAL A 76 -0.56 -0.83 -11.65
CA VAL A 76 -1.98 -1.05 -11.43
C VAL A 76 -2.62 0.22 -10.89
N SER A 77 -3.84 0.51 -11.34
CA SER A 77 -4.69 1.60 -10.84
C SER A 77 -6.13 1.11 -10.76
N ALA A 78 -6.84 1.51 -9.72
CA ALA A 78 -8.24 1.12 -9.56
C ALA A 78 -9.05 2.21 -8.85
N LEU A 79 -10.32 2.35 -9.27
CA LEU A 79 -11.35 3.02 -8.48
C LEU A 79 -12.06 1.98 -7.62
N VAL A 80 -12.37 2.34 -6.38
CA VAL A 80 -12.93 1.43 -5.39
C VAL A 80 -14.12 2.05 -4.66
N HIS A 81 -15.09 1.20 -4.31
CA HIS A 81 -16.16 1.52 -3.37
C HIS A 81 -16.08 0.57 -2.18
N PHE A 82 -16.27 1.07 -0.99
CA PHE A 82 -16.30 0.30 0.25
C PHE A 82 -17.75 -0.03 0.66
N GLU A 83 -17.90 -1.03 1.53
CA GLU A 83 -19.22 -1.46 2.03
C GLU A 83 -19.95 -0.36 2.81
N ASN A 84 -19.21 0.51 3.50
CA ASN A 84 -19.74 1.64 4.27
C ASN A 84 -20.05 2.91 3.43
N GLY A 85 -19.96 2.83 2.10
CA GLY A 85 -20.26 3.93 1.17
C GLY A 85 -19.07 4.84 0.86
N VAL A 86 -17.93 4.70 1.50
CA VAL A 86 -16.69 5.41 1.12
C VAL A 86 -16.27 4.96 -0.27
N HIS A 87 -15.68 5.86 -1.04
CA HIS A 87 -15.09 5.55 -2.34
C HIS A 87 -13.76 6.29 -2.51
N GLY A 88 -12.91 5.76 -3.37
CA GLY A 88 -11.58 6.30 -3.57
C GLY A 88 -10.89 5.71 -4.79
N HIS A 89 -9.60 5.98 -4.87
CA HIS A 89 -8.71 5.36 -5.84
C HIS A 89 -7.49 4.77 -5.14
N ILE A 90 -7.00 3.67 -5.66
CA ILE A 90 -5.81 2.98 -5.19
C ILE A 90 -4.91 2.66 -6.38
N GLY A 91 -3.62 2.57 -6.15
CA GLY A 91 -2.69 2.20 -7.22
C GLY A 91 -1.33 1.81 -6.70
N ALA A 92 -0.59 1.09 -7.53
CA ALA A 92 0.77 0.68 -7.26
C ALA A 92 1.61 0.69 -8.53
N SER A 93 2.90 0.95 -8.38
CA SER A 93 3.86 0.92 -9.47
C SER A 93 5.23 0.50 -8.94
N ARG A 94 5.88 -0.42 -9.65
CA ARG A 94 7.27 -0.79 -9.40
C ARG A 94 8.27 -0.10 -10.34
N VAL A 95 7.77 0.79 -11.18
CA VAL A 95 8.54 1.50 -12.23
C VAL A 95 8.52 3.02 -12.10
N SER A 96 8.15 3.54 -10.94
CA SER A 96 8.06 4.98 -10.68
C SER A 96 9.43 5.55 -10.29
N TRP A 97 10.15 6.13 -11.24
CA TRP A 97 11.43 6.78 -10.98
C TRP A 97 11.38 7.79 -9.83
N GLY A 98 12.37 7.73 -8.94
CA GLY A 98 12.52 8.62 -7.80
C GLY A 98 11.75 8.21 -6.55
N LYS A 99 10.79 7.29 -6.63
CA LYS A 99 10.07 6.73 -5.48
C LYS A 99 10.78 5.50 -4.94
N LYS A 100 11.44 5.62 -3.78
CA LYS A 100 12.25 4.53 -3.20
C LYS A 100 11.37 3.49 -2.48
N CYS A 101 10.58 3.96 -1.50
CA CYS A 101 9.58 3.16 -0.81
C CYS A 101 8.31 4.01 -0.58
N GLY A 102 7.86 4.67 -1.66
CA GLY A 102 6.82 5.69 -1.62
C GLY A 102 5.43 5.09 -1.46
N LEU A 103 5.05 4.78 -0.23
CA LEU A 103 3.66 4.55 0.15
C LEU A 103 3.08 5.88 0.64
N THR A 104 2.06 6.36 -0.04
CA THR A 104 1.34 7.58 0.34
C THR A 104 -0.15 7.31 0.38
N TRP A 105 -0.85 7.94 1.31
CA TRP A 105 -2.29 7.92 1.34
C TRP A 105 -2.85 9.22 1.91
N GLU A 106 -4.09 9.53 1.51
CA GLU A 106 -4.87 10.65 2.00
C GLU A 106 -6.29 10.17 2.29
N VAL A 107 -6.84 10.61 3.41
CA VAL A 107 -8.23 10.35 3.79
C VAL A 107 -8.92 11.68 4.05
N HIS A 108 -9.97 11.95 3.29
CA HIS A 108 -10.78 13.15 3.38
C HIS A 108 -12.09 12.82 4.09
N GLY A 109 -12.31 13.41 5.25
CA GLY A 109 -13.55 13.31 6.03
C GLY A 109 -14.32 14.64 6.07
N THR A 110 -15.49 14.63 6.67
CA THR A 110 -16.33 15.82 6.81
C THR A 110 -15.73 16.89 7.72
N GLU A 111 -14.89 16.48 8.68
CA GLU A 111 -14.30 17.36 9.69
C GLU A 111 -12.80 17.63 9.47
N GLY A 112 -12.18 16.96 8.50
CA GLY A 112 -10.76 17.15 8.25
C GLY A 112 -10.15 16.17 7.26
N THR A 113 -8.85 16.30 7.08
CA THR A 113 -8.04 15.46 6.17
C THR A 113 -6.77 15.01 6.87
N ILE A 114 -6.41 13.78 6.68
CA ILE A 114 -5.14 13.23 7.13
C ILE A 114 -4.36 12.69 5.93
N CYS A 115 -3.04 13.00 5.88
CA CYS A 115 -2.14 12.54 4.83
C CYS A 115 -0.88 11.93 5.43
N TYR A 116 -0.37 10.91 4.78
CA TYR A 116 0.86 10.22 5.15
C TYR A 116 1.76 9.97 3.95
N ASN A 117 3.06 10.01 4.19
CA ASN A 117 4.10 9.62 3.24
C ASN A 117 5.17 8.79 3.96
N GLN A 118 5.30 7.51 3.60
CA GLN A 118 6.26 6.61 4.21
C GLN A 118 7.73 7.02 4.04
N GLU A 119 8.06 7.79 3.00
CA GLU A 119 9.41 8.36 2.85
C GLU A 119 9.71 9.46 3.89
N ARG A 120 8.69 9.86 4.68
CA ARG A 120 8.75 10.71 5.85
C ARG A 120 8.10 10.01 7.05
N LEU A 121 8.63 8.86 7.40
CA LEU A 121 8.05 7.83 8.26
C LEU A 121 7.48 8.35 9.59
N ASN A 122 8.09 9.38 10.18
CA ASN A 122 7.82 9.83 11.54
C ASN A 122 6.93 11.07 11.63
N GLU A 123 6.15 11.35 10.60
CA GLU A 123 5.24 12.48 10.60
C GLU A 123 3.97 12.19 9.80
N ILE A 124 2.90 12.88 10.18
CA ILE A 124 1.66 12.96 9.41
C ILE A 124 1.28 14.43 9.19
N LYS A 125 0.51 14.69 8.14
CA LYS A 125 -0.17 15.96 7.95
C LYS A 125 -1.63 15.82 8.32
N LEU A 126 -2.11 16.70 9.18
CA LEU A 126 -3.48 16.74 9.64
C LEU A 126 -4.07 18.12 9.40
N PHE A 127 -5.18 18.18 8.71
CA PHE A 127 -6.09 19.32 8.68
C PHE A 127 -7.32 19.00 9.50
N THR A 128 -7.72 19.90 10.39
CA THR A 128 -9.02 19.90 11.07
C THR A 128 -9.62 21.28 10.91
N ARG A 129 -10.89 21.34 10.54
CA ARG A 129 -11.60 22.61 10.36
C ARG A 129 -11.50 23.45 11.63
N GLN A 130 -11.10 24.71 11.49
CA GLN A 130 -11.03 25.69 12.56
C GLN A 130 -12.19 26.68 12.46
N GLN A 131 -12.43 27.46 13.53
CA GLN A 131 -13.41 28.54 13.50
C GLN A 131 -12.93 29.73 12.66
N ASP A 132 -11.66 30.04 12.70
CA ASP A 132 -11.00 31.08 11.90
C ASP A 132 -10.31 30.49 10.68
N SER A 133 -10.92 30.66 9.52
CA SER A 133 -10.41 30.16 8.25
C SER A 133 -9.12 30.85 7.79
N SER A 134 -8.77 32.01 8.36
CA SER A 134 -7.51 32.71 8.02
C SER A 134 -6.27 31.97 8.52
N THR A 135 -6.45 31.08 9.49
CA THR A 135 -5.38 30.24 10.05
C THR A 135 -5.52 28.76 9.68
N ASP A 136 -6.48 28.42 8.80
CA ASP A 136 -6.66 27.06 8.33
C ASP A 136 -5.49 26.61 7.46
N GLY A 137 -5.08 25.35 7.67
CA GLY A 137 -4.01 24.72 6.90
C GLY A 137 -3.58 23.38 7.49
N PHE A 138 -2.80 22.63 6.76
CA PHE A 138 -2.22 21.39 7.27
C PHE A 138 -1.19 21.66 8.37
N ARG A 139 -1.35 20.97 9.49
CA ARG A 139 -0.34 20.89 10.54
C ARG A 139 0.48 19.62 10.33
N THR A 140 1.81 19.72 10.43
CA THR A 140 2.69 18.55 10.53
C THR A 140 2.76 18.10 11.98
N ILE A 141 2.40 16.86 12.25
CA ILE A 141 2.48 16.23 13.56
C ILE A 141 3.66 15.26 13.50
N LEU A 142 4.67 15.53 14.33
CA LEU A 142 5.81 14.64 14.49
C LEU A 142 5.49 13.52 15.48
N SER A 143 5.98 12.33 15.21
CA SER A 143 5.87 11.22 16.16
C SER A 143 6.62 11.52 17.46
N GLY A 144 6.14 10.96 18.55
CA GLY A 144 6.71 11.13 19.88
C GLY A 144 6.13 10.14 20.87
N PRO A 145 6.61 10.17 22.14
CA PRO A 145 6.22 9.20 23.15
C PRO A 145 4.74 9.17 23.52
N ASP A 146 3.98 10.22 23.18
CA ASP A 146 2.52 10.25 23.37
C ASP A 146 1.75 9.40 22.34
N HIS A 147 2.44 8.86 21.32
CA HIS A 147 1.84 8.00 20.32
C HIS A 147 2.05 6.52 20.67
N PRO A 148 1.08 5.64 20.35
CA PRO A 148 1.18 4.21 20.62
C PRO A 148 2.50 3.61 20.12
N PHE A 149 3.12 2.76 20.93
CA PHE A 149 4.42 2.11 20.74
C PHE A 149 5.66 3.02 20.80
N TYR A 150 5.56 4.32 20.48
CA TYR A 150 6.73 5.20 20.41
C TYR A 150 7.37 5.44 21.79
N SER A 151 6.61 5.47 22.87
CA SER A 151 7.12 5.66 24.24
C SER A 151 8.18 4.62 24.67
N SER A 152 8.15 3.43 24.10
CA SER A 152 9.13 2.37 24.38
C SER A 152 10.49 2.62 23.73
N PHE A 153 10.58 3.52 22.75
CA PHE A 153 11.79 3.79 21.97
C PHE A 153 12.31 5.22 22.13
N LEU A 154 11.41 6.17 22.35
CA LEU A 154 11.71 7.59 22.24
C LEU A 154 11.56 8.29 23.59
N PRO A 155 12.60 8.99 24.07
CA PRO A 155 12.51 9.76 25.32
C PRO A 155 11.72 11.07 25.13
N ASN A 156 11.71 11.64 23.92
CA ASN A 156 11.08 12.93 23.61
C ASN A 156 10.54 12.95 22.17
N GLY A 157 9.61 13.86 21.89
CA GLY A 157 9.14 14.13 20.53
C GLY A 157 10.26 14.57 19.60
N GLY A 158 10.11 14.28 18.30
CA GLY A 158 11.09 14.62 17.27
C GLY A 158 12.25 13.63 17.10
N HIS A 159 12.35 12.63 17.97
CA HIS A 159 13.20 11.48 17.73
C HIS A 159 12.42 10.47 16.88
N GLY A 160 12.92 10.09 15.72
CA GLY A 160 12.21 9.21 14.80
C GLY A 160 12.53 7.73 15.03
N LEU A 161 11.58 6.87 14.69
CA LEU A 161 11.80 5.43 14.52
C LEU A 161 12.41 5.17 13.15
N GLY A 162 13.26 4.13 13.06
CA GLY A 162 13.72 3.58 11.80
C GLY A 162 12.85 2.40 11.33
N PHE A 163 13.10 1.89 10.13
CA PHE A 163 12.35 0.78 9.56
C PHE A 163 12.41 -0.49 10.42
N MET A 164 13.55 -0.76 11.08
CA MET A 164 13.71 -1.94 11.92
C MET A 164 12.90 -1.82 13.23
N ASP A 165 12.78 -0.61 13.79
CA ASP A 165 11.97 -0.39 15.00
C ASP A 165 10.49 -0.66 14.72
N VAL A 166 10.00 -0.33 13.51
CA VAL A 166 8.63 -0.66 13.09
C VAL A 166 8.40 -2.18 13.08
N LYS A 167 9.43 -2.99 12.73
CA LYS A 167 9.35 -4.45 12.79
C LYS A 167 9.30 -4.97 14.21
N ILE A 168 9.94 -4.29 15.17
CA ILE A 168 9.81 -4.62 16.59
C ILE A 168 8.39 -4.33 17.07
N CYS A 169 7.79 -3.20 16.69
CA CYS A 169 6.39 -2.88 17.00
C CYS A 169 5.42 -3.94 16.44
N GLU A 170 5.66 -4.40 15.19
CA GLU A 170 4.87 -5.47 14.57
C GLU A 170 4.94 -6.77 15.37
N LEU A 171 6.17 -7.17 15.77
CA LEU A 171 6.38 -8.36 16.60
C LEU A 171 5.73 -8.24 17.98
N GLN A 172 5.83 -7.09 18.61
CA GLN A 172 5.17 -6.83 19.91
C GLN A 172 3.65 -6.98 19.80
N GLY A 173 3.05 -6.48 18.72
CA GLY A 173 1.61 -6.66 18.46
C GLY A 173 1.22 -8.14 18.36
N LEU A 174 2.03 -8.94 17.66
CA LEU A 174 1.81 -10.39 17.55
C LEU A 174 1.94 -11.09 18.91
N LEU A 175 2.98 -10.78 19.69
CA LEU A 175 3.19 -11.37 21.04
C LEU A 175 2.04 -11.02 21.97
N ASN A 176 1.57 -9.79 21.96
CA ASN A 176 0.44 -9.36 22.79
C ASN A 176 -0.85 -10.15 22.40
N SER A 177 -1.07 -10.38 21.11
CA SER A 177 -2.21 -11.19 20.65
C SER A 177 -2.14 -12.64 21.14
N ILE A 178 -0.93 -13.24 21.15
CA ILE A 178 -0.71 -14.60 21.63
C ILE A 178 -0.91 -14.66 23.15
N GLU A 179 -0.36 -13.71 23.91
CA GLU A 179 -0.43 -13.69 25.38
C GLU A 179 -1.86 -13.47 25.90
N ASN A 180 -2.66 -12.68 25.17
CA ASN A 180 -4.03 -12.33 25.59
C ASN A 180 -5.10 -13.18 24.90
N ASP A 181 -4.72 -14.14 24.06
CA ASP A 181 -5.64 -14.93 23.22
C ASP A 181 -6.61 -14.06 22.40
N GLU A 182 -6.09 -12.93 21.87
CA GLU A 182 -6.84 -11.98 21.05
C GLU A 182 -6.48 -12.12 19.58
N PRO A 183 -7.43 -11.89 18.65
CA PRO A 183 -7.12 -11.91 17.23
C PRO A 183 -6.12 -10.82 16.87
N THR A 184 -5.07 -11.18 16.13
CA THR A 184 -4.14 -10.20 15.56
C THR A 184 -4.75 -9.48 14.36
N TRP A 185 -4.32 -8.25 14.12
CA TRP A 185 -4.56 -7.55 12.86
C TRP A 185 -3.21 -7.17 12.21
N PRO A 186 -3.03 -7.42 10.89
CA PRO A 186 -3.94 -8.18 10.03
C PRO A 186 -3.91 -9.68 10.32
N SER A 187 -5.06 -10.33 10.17
CA SER A 187 -5.23 -11.79 10.26
C SER A 187 -5.15 -12.45 8.86
N PHE A 188 -5.11 -13.78 8.81
CA PHE A 188 -5.24 -14.51 7.55
C PHE A 188 -6.58 -14.29 6.85
N THR A 189 -7.65 -14.02 7.62
CA THR A 189 -8.95 -13.64 7.05
C THR A 189 -8.88 -12.28 6.34
N ASP A 190 -8.15 -11.32 6.91
CA ASP A 190 -7.89 -10.03 6.25
C ASP A 190 -7.02 -10.22 5.01
N GLY A 191 -6.02 -11.09 5.08
CA GLY A 191 -5.20 -11.48 3.92
C GLY A 191 -6.05 -12.05 2.78
N LEU A 192 -6.98 -12.98 3.08
CA LEU A 192 -7.90 -13.51 2.09
C LEU A 192 -8.81 -12.41 1.48
N ALA A 193 -9.26 -11.48 2.28
CA ALA A 193 -10.06 -10.35 1.78
C ALA A 193 -9.26 -9.46 0.81
N ILE A 194 -7.99 -9.22 1.10
CA ILE A 194 -7.07 -8.48 0.22
C ILE A 194 -6.86 -9.23 -1.10
N GLU A 195 -6.61 -10.55 -1.05
CA GLU A 195 -6.46 -11.39 -2.24
C GLU A 195 -7.68 -11.30 -3.17
N LYS A 196 -8.89 -11.35 -2.62
CA LYS A 196 -10.14 -11.20 -3.40
C LYS A 196 -10.24 -9.84 -4.10
N VAL A 197 -9.75 -8.77 -3.50
CA VAL A 197 -9.69 -7.45 -4.15
C VAL A 197 -8.70 -7.49 -5.30
N MET A 198 -7.49 -8.00 -5.09
CA MET A 198 -6.45 -8.08 -6.13
C MET A 198 -6.90 -8.91 -7.33
N GLU A 199 -7.51 -10.09 -7.10
CA GLU A 199 -8.09 -10.91 -8.16
C GLU A 199 -9.17 -10.14 -8.93
N SER A 200 -10.05 -9.43 -8.20
CA SER A 200 -11.10 -8.61 -8.81
C SER A 200 -10.54 -7.46 -9.64
N VAL A 201 -9.42 -6.86 -9.25
CA VAL A 201 -8.70 -5.85 -10.03
C VAL A 201 -8.19 -6.46 -11.35
N ASP A 202 -7.55 -7.62 -11.31
CA ASP A 202 -7.07 -8.34 -12.50
C ASP A 202 -8.24 -8.65 -13.46
N ILE A 203 -9.31 -9.25 -12.96
CA ILE A 203 -10.49 -9.60 -13.77
C ILE A 203 -11.16 -8.34 -14.33
N SER A 204 -11.26 -7.28 -13.55
CA SER A 204 -11.81 -5.99 -13.98
C SER A 204 -10.99 -5.37 -15.10
N ALA A 205 -9.66 -5.38 -14.98
CA ALA A 205 -8.74 -4.86 -15.99
C ALA A 205 -8.88 -5.59 -17.33
N ILE A 206 -9.07 -6.92 -17.30
CA ILE A 206 -9.29 -7.73 -18.51
C ILE A 206 -10.66 -7.42 -19.13
N ASN A 207 -11.71 -7.37 -18.31
CA ASN A 207 -13.09 -7.23 -18.78
C ASN A 207 -13.52 -5.76 -19.02
N LYS A 208 -12.71 -4.78 -18.61
CA LYS A 208 -12.98 -3.33 -18.70
C LYS A 208 -14.32 -2.94 -18.08
N LYS A 209 -14.66 -3.50 -16.91
CA LYS A 209 -15.92 -3.24 -16.21
C LYS A 209 -15.79 -3.29 -14.71
N TRP A 210 -16.74 -2.64 -14.01
CA TRP A 210 -16.90 -2.76 -12.58
C TRP A 210 -17.22 -4.18 -12.15
N LEU A 211 -16.57 -4.64 -11.10
CA LEU A 211 -16.85 -5.93 -10.45
C LEU A 211 -17.26 -5.72 -8.99
N SER A 212 -18.23 -6.48 -8.54
CA SER A 212 -18.59 -6.60 -7.12
C SER A 212 -17.78 -7.74 -6.49
N ILE A 213 -17.28 -7.50 -5.28
CA ILE A 213 -16.47 -8.45 -4.53
C ILE A 213 -17.37 -9.15 -3.52
N LYS A 214 -17.25 -10.48 -3.42
CA LYS A 214 -17.95 -11.31 -2.44
C LYS A 214 -16.94 -11.90 -1.47
N TYR A 215 -17.09 -11.59 -0.20
CA TYR A 215 -16.22 -12.08 0.89
C TYR A 215 -16.68 -13.40 1.47
#